data_0435229efb4d9b4c0f4272da9049e4b4
#
_entry.id   0435229efb4d9b4c0f4272da9049e4b4
#
_cell.length_a   1.000
_cell.length_b   1.000
_cell.length_c   1.000
_cell.angle_alpha   90.00
_cell.angle_beta   90.00
_cell.angle_gamma   90.00
#
_symmetry.space_group_name_H-M   'P 1'
#
loop_
_entity.id
_entity.type
_entity.pdbx_description
1 polymer ?
#
loop_
_entity_poly.entity_id
_entity_poly.type
_entity_poly.pdbx_seq_one_letter_code
_entity_poly.pdbx_strand_id
1 'polypeptide(L)'
;MILAFNPVSKNSKTGISARFGADIALVTTNHPDYNGVEQLSHGERMPFAITGPGDYEIKEIFIKGVASNAEIDKKKYINTIYSLTVDSINIAFLGALSNEEISKEAMEAIDGPDILFIPVGNKGMLDAKQAAKLASSLEPKLVIPMDYDDSTLKAFLKEMGEEKAEVVDKLTLKRKDLEGKEGEVIVLSAI
;
A
#
# COMPACT_ATOMS: atom_id res chain seq x y z
N MET A 1 -3.84 -15.84 9.41
CA MET A 1 -3.23 -15.68 8.09
C MET A 1 -2.45 -14.38 8.06
N ILE A 2 -1.28 -14.36 7.42
CA ILE A 2 -0.39 -13.20 7.33
C ILE A 2 -0.27 -12.80 5.86
N LEU A 3 -0.66 -11.55 5.56
CA LEU A 3 -0.46 -10.91 4.27
C LEU A 3 0.73 -9.98 4.38
N ALA A 4 1.66 -10.06 3.45
CA ALA A 4 2.79 -9.14 3.34
C ALA A 4 2.67 -8.33 2.06
N PHE A 5 2.83 -7.02 2.16
CA PHE A 5 2.82 -6.11 1.02
C PHE A 5 4.23 -5.56 0.80
N ASN A 6 4.70 -5.60 -0.43
CA ASN A 6 5.96 -5.04 -0.87
C ASN A 6 7.13 -5.35 0.08
N PRO A 7 7.44 -6.62 0.36
CA PRO A 7 8.58 -6.95 1.20
C PRO A 7 9.87 -6.43 0.57
N VAL A 8 10.75 -5.88 1.41
CA VAL A 8 12.04 -5.36 0.94
C VAL A 8 13.02 -6.51 0.74
N SER A 9 13.64 -6.59 -0.45
CA SER A 9 14.63 -7.62 -0.78
C SER A 9 15.94 -7.39 -0.03
N LYS A 10 16.66 -8.46 0.24
CA LYS A 10 18.06 -8.40 0.72
C LYS A 10 19.00 -7.64 -0.23
N ASN A 11 18.60 -7.47 -1.49
CA ASN A 11 19.37 -6.75 -2.52
C ASN A 11 18.98 -5.26 -2.59
N SER A 12 18.04 -4.79 -1.76
CA SER A 12 17.69 -3.37 -1.68
C SER A 12 18.85 -2.55 -1.15
N LYS A 13 18.97 -1.33 -1.66
CA LYS A 13 19.97 -0.35 -1.19
C LYS A 13 19.50 0.43 0.03
N THR A 14 18.24 0.29 0.44
CA THR A 14 17.70 0.98 1.63
C THR A 14 18.32 0.46 2.93
N GLY A 15 18.91 -0.73 2.91
CA GLY A 15 19.50 -1.38 4.09
C GLY A 15 18.48 -1.92 5.09
N ILE A 16 17.20 -1.72 4.83
CA ILE A 16 16.10 -2.18 5.70
C ILE A 16 15.56 -3.47 5.11
N SER A 17 15.69 -4.58 5.82
CA SER A 17 15.02 -5.82 5.46
C SER A 17 14.52 -6.51 6.72
N ALA A 18 13.22 -6.80 6.76
CA ALA A 18 12.63 -7.59 7.83
C ALA A 18 12.45 -9.04 7.35
N ARG A 19 12.76 -10.01 8.21
CA ARG A 19 12.47 -11.43 7.97
C ARG A 19 11.31 -11.87 8.85
N PHE A 20 10.24 -12.33 8.24
CA PHE A 20 9.10 -12.89 8.95
C PHE A 20 8.37 -13.89 8.06
N GLY A 21 7.56 -14.77 8.64
CA GLY A 21 6.74 -15.69 7.89
C GLY A 21 5.47 -15.02 7.37
N ALA A 22 5.14 -15.20 6.09
CA ALA A 22 3.86 -14.79 5.53
C ALA A 22 3.18 -15.94 4.79
N ASP A 23 1.86 -15.90 4.67
CA ASP A 23 1.07 -16.84 3.87
C ASP A 23 0.96 -16.38 2.41
N ILE A 24 0.77 -15.06 2.21
CA ILE A 24 0.61 -14.44 0.90
C ILE A 24 1.50 -13.21 0.85
N ALA A 25 2.22 -13.03 -0.26
CA ALA A 25 3.00 -11.83 -0.56
C ALA A 25 2.41 -11.11 -1.77
N LEU A 26 2.09 -9.83 -1.64
CA LEU A 26 1.65 -8.98 -2.74
C LEU A 26 2.81 -8.04 -3.10
N VAL A 27 3.31 -8.20 -4.31
CA VAL A 27 4.41 -7.39 -4.87
C VAL A 27 3.82 -6.49 -5.94
N THR A 28 3.89 -5.18 -5.74
CA THR A 28 3.33 -4.22 -6.71
C THR A 28 4.28 -3.90 -7.84
N THR A 29 5.59 -3.95 -7.58
CA THR A 29 6.61 -3.50 -8.53
C THR A 29 7.82 -4.41 -8.47
N ASN A 30 8.34 -4.79 -9.64
CA ASN A 30 9.56 -5.62 -9.72
C ASN A 30 10.83 -4.77 -9.49
N HIS A 31 10.99 -4.29 -8.27
CA HIS A 31 12.17 -3.55 -7.81
C HIS A 31 12.62 -4.10 -6.45
N PRO A 32 13.93 -4.12 -6.13
CA PRO A 32 14.43 -4.67 -4.86
C PRO A 32 13.80 -4.09 -3.59
N ASP A 33 13.31 -2.87 -3.64
CA ASP A 33 12.63 -2.23 -2.50
C ASP A 33 11.20 -2.76 -2.27
N TYR A 34 10.64 -3.54 -3.21
CA TYR A 34 9.24 -4.00 -3.19
C TYR A 34 9.04 -5.50 -3.44
N ASN A 35 10.09 -6.25 -3.87
CA ASN A 35 9.95 -7.62 -4.36
C ASN A 35 10.69 -8.69 -3.54
N GLY A 36 10.99 -8.41 -2.27
CA GLY A 36 11.77 -9.29 -1.39
C GLY A 36 11.02 -10.50 -0.85
N VAL A 37 10.31 -11.25 -1.68
CA VAL A 37 9.54 -12.44 -1.29
C VAL A 37 10.42 -13.47 -0.57
N GLU A 38 11.72 -13.53 -0.89
CA GLU A 38 12.70 -14.40 -0.24
C GLU A 38 12.91 -14.11 1.26
N GLN A 39 12.47 -12.96 1.73
CA GLN A 39 12.55 -12.58 3.16
C GLN A 39 11.35 -13.09 3.97
N LEU A 40 10.34 -13.62 3.31
CA LEU A 40 9.07 -14.03 3.92
C LEU A 40 8.97 -15.53 4.19
N SER A 41 10.07 -16.25 4.10
CA SER A 41 10.08 -17.68 4.37
C SER A 41 9.96 -18.00 5.86
N HIS A 42 9.17 -19.01 6.21
CA HIS A 42 9.13 -19.59 7.55
C HIS A 42 9.54 -21.08 7.49
N GLY A 43 10.78 -21.37 7.87
CA GLY A 43 11.39 -22.66 7.63
C GLY A 43 11.47 -22.96 6.12
N GLU A 44 10.93 -24.08 5.69
CA GLU A 44 10.85 -24.46 4.27
C GLU A 44 9.62 -23.89 3.54
N ARG A 45 8.72 -23.20 4.25
CA ARG A 45 7.49 -22.64 3.66
C ARG A 45 7.76 -21.27 3.07
N MET A 46 7.43 -21.12 1.78
CA MET A 46 7.41 -19.84 1.08
C MET A 46 5.96 -19.33 0.99
N PRO A 47 5.70 -18.03 1.04
CA PRO A 47 4.38 -17.48 0.78
C PRO A 47 3.95 -17.75 -0.66
N PHE A 48 2.64 -17.75 -0.89
CA PHE A 48 2.14 -17.60 -2.26
C PHE A 48 2.37 -16.16 -2.71
N ALA A 49 3.18 -15.95 -3.76
CA ALA A 49 3.53 -14.63 -4.24
C ALA A 49 2.66 -14.21 -5.43
N ILE A 50 1.97 -13.07 -5.29
CA ILE A 50 1.29 -12.36 -6.36
C ILE A 50 2.19 -11.20 -6.79
N THR A 51 2.63 -11.19 -8.04
CA THR A 51 3.66 -10.26 -8.53
C THR A 51 3.23 -9.43 -9.74
N GLY A 52 1.92 -9.34 -10.00
CA GLY A 52 1.41 -8.60 -11.13
C GLY A 52 -0.11 -8.49 -11.16
N PRO A 53 -0.66 -7.81 -12.18
CA PRO A 53 -2.10 -7.65 -12.37
C PRO A 53 -2.80 -9.00 -12.61
N GLY A 54 -4.07 -9.08 -12.23
CA GLY A 54 -4.92 -10.25 -12.40
C GLY A 54 -5.95 -10.39 -11.28
N ASP A 55 -6.81 -11.37 -11.41
CA ASP A 55 -7.79 -11.75 -10.39
C ASP A 55 -7.33 -13.06 -9.73
N TYR A 56 -7.25 -13.04 -8.41
CA TYR A 56 -6.73 -14.15 -7.61
C TYR A 56 -7.70 -14.50 -6.50
N GLU A 57 -7.79 -15.79 -6.20
CA GLU A 57 -8.50 -16.29 -5.03
C GLU A 57 -7.58 -17.24 -4.25
N ILE A 58 -7.22 -16.85 -3.02
CA ILE A 58 -6.32 -17.64 -2.19
C ILE A 58 -6.87 -17.66 -0.77
N LYS A 59 -7.13 -18.87 -0.26
CA LYS A 59 -7.66 -19.05 1.11
C LYS A 59 -8.89 -18.17 1.38
N GLU A 60 -9.83 -18.16 0.44
CA GLU A 60 -11.09 -17.38 0.50
C GLU A 60 -10.92 -15.85 0.46
N ILE A 61 -9.71 -15.35 0.16
CA ILE A 61 -9.47 -13.94 -0.10
C ILE A 61 -9.46 -13.71 -1.61
N PHE A 62 -10.35 -12.84 -2.05
CA PHE A 62 -10.36 -12.33 -3.42
C PHE A 62 -9.46 -11.11 -3.50
N ILE A 63 -8.52 -11.14 -4.44
CA ILE A 63 -7.54 -10.08 -4.67
C ILE A 63 -7.59 -9.70 -6.14
N LYS A 64 -7.90 -8.46 -6.42
CA LYS A 64 -7.85 -7.90 -7.78
C LYS A 64 -6.61 -7.03 -7.91
N GLY A 65 -5.79 -7.29 -8.91
CA GLY A 65 -4.63 -6.48 -9.28
C GLY A 65 -4.85 -5.77 -10.60
N VAL A 66 -4.71 -4.44 -10.65
CA VAL A 66 -4.82 -3.64 -11.87
C VAL A 66 -3.50 -2.94 -12.16
N ALA A 67 -3.05 -3.00 -13.42
CA ALA A 67 -1.80 -2.36 -13.83
C ALA A 67 -1.86 -0.84 -13.72
N SER A 68 -0.78 -0.26 -13.22
CA SER A 68 -0.52 1.17 -13.21
C SER A 68 0.98 1.43 -13.41
N ASN A 69 1.43 2.66 -13.19
CA ASN A 69 2.82 3.03 -13.42
C ASN A 69 3.54 3.36 -12.11
N ALA A 70 4.80 2.96 -12.01
CA ALA A 70 5.76 3.41 -11.04
C ALA A 70 6.96 4.06 -11.73
N GLU A 71 7.59 5.03 -11.08
CA GLU A 71 8.88 5.58 -11.47
C GLU A 71 9.82 5.56 -10.25
N ILE A 72 10.92 4.82 -10.34
CA ILE A 72 11.90 4.67 -9.28
C ILE A 72 13.27 4.96 -9.89
N ASP A 73 14.03 5.87 -9.30
CA ASP A 73 15.34 6.30 -9.82
C ASP A 73 15.30 6.71 -11.30
N LYS A 74 14.24 7.42 -11.73
CA LYS A 74 13.98 7.84 -13.11
C LYS A 74 13.79 6.69 -14.12
N LYS A 75 13.55 5.48 -13.63
CA LYS A 75 13.20 4.32 -14.45
C LYS A 75 11.72 3.99 -14.26
N LYS A 76 11.08 3.67 -15.39
CA LYS A 76 9.67 3.29 -15.41
C LYS A 76 9.53 1.80 -15.13
N TYR A 77 8.55 1.45 -14.29
CA TYR A 77 8.17 0.10 -13.94
C TYR A 77 6.65 -0.05 -14.07
N ILE A 78 6.20 -1.28 -14.23
CA ILE A 78 4.80 -1.60 -14.00
C ILE A 78 4.58 -1.63 -12.49
N ASN A 79 3.58 -0.91 -12.03
CA ASN A 79 3.03 -1.04 -10.68
C ASN A 79 1.68 -1.76 -10.74
N THR A 80 1.34 -2.51 -9.73
CA THR A 80 0.03 -3.13 -9.57
C THR A 80 -0.69 -2.49 -8.39
N ILE A 81 -1.87 -1.93 -8.62
CA ILE A 81 -2.79 -1.53 -7.58
C ILE A 81 -3.55 -2.78 -7.16
N TYR A 82 -3.55 -3.12 -5.88
CA TYR A 82 -4.32 -4.25 -5.35
C TYR A 82 -5.55 -3.78 -4.57
N SER A 83 -6.66 -4.43 -4.85
CA SER A 83 -7.89 -4.36 -4.07
C SER A 83 -8.20 -5.72 -3.49
N LEU A 84 -8.50 -5.80 -2.20
CA LEU A 84 -8.84 -7.06 -1.53
C LEU A 84 -9.79 -6.83 -0.37
N THR A 85 -10.53 -7.87 -0.02
CA THR A 85 -11.43 -7.85 1.15
C THR A 85 -10.97 -8.87 2.18
N VAL A 86 -10.68 -8.41 3.39
CA VAL A 86 -10.29 -9.25 4.53
C VAL A 86 -11.20 -8.93 5.71
N ASP A 87 -11.82 -9.93 6.31
CA ASP A 87 -12.75 -9.78 7.45
C ASP A 87 -13.83 -8.70 7.20
N SER A 88 -14.36 -8.66 5.97
CA SER A 88 -15.32 -7.67 5.48
C SER A 88 -14.81 -6.22 5.49
N ILE A 89 -13.51 -6.00 5.50
CA ILE A 89 -12.82 -4.71 5.33
C ILE A 89 -12.25 -4.65 3.92
N ASN A 90 -12.64 -3.66 3.14
CA ASN A 90 -12.13 -3.42 1.80
C ASN A 90 -10.83 -2.61 1.89
N ILE A 91 -9.77 -3.15 1.33
CA ILE A 91 -8.43 -2.57 1.37
C ILE A 91 -7.99 -2.24 -0.05
N ALA A 92 -7.56 -1.01 -0.27
CA ALA A 92 -6.87 -0.58 -1.46
C ALA A 92 -5.39 -0.32 -1.15
N PHE A 93 -4.49 -0.97 -1.89
CA PHE A 93 -3.05 -0.83 -1.76
C PHE A 93 -2.48 -0.31 -3.08
N LEU A 94 -2.04 0.96 -3.10
CA LEU A 94 -1.62 1.64 -4.33
C LEU A 94 -0.17 1.35 -4.74
N GLY A 95 0.63 0.71 -3.87
CA GLY A 95 2.03 0.40 -4.15
C GLY A 95 2.88 1.64 -4.40
N ALA A 96 3.78 1.56 -5.39
CA ALA A 96 4.68 2.65 -5.78
C ALA A 96 4.06 3.54 -6.89
N LEU A 97 2.80 3.89 -6.75
CA LEU A 97 2.06 4.66 -7.76
C LEU A 97 2.72 6.03 -8.03
N SER A 98 2.96 6.34 -9.31
CA SER A 98 3.66 7.55 -9.75
C SER A 98 2.77 8.65 -10.33
N ASN A 99 1.47 8.39 -10.53
CA ASN A 99 0.53 9.35 -11.11
C ASN A 99 -0.85 9.19 -10.46
N GLU A 100 -1.49 10.29 -10.07
CA GLU A 100 -2.86 10.29 -9.54
C GLU A 100 -3.93 9.99 -10.59
N GLU A 101 -3.61 10.10 -11.88
CA GLU A 101 -4.50 9.69 -12.98
C GLU A 101 -4.38 8.18 -13.20
N ILE A 102 -5.21 7.42 -12.52
CA ILE A 102 -5.30 5.98 -12.67
C ILE A 102 -6.38 5.58 -13.68
N SER A 103 -6.30 4.38 -14.24
CA SER A 103 -7.27 3.89 -15.22
C SER A 103 -8.68 3.76 -14.62
N LYS A 104 -9.70 3.81 -15.48
CA LYS A 104 -11.09 3.58 -15.05
C LYS A 104 -11.25 2.22 -14.36
N GLU A 105 -10.59 1.19 -14.88
CA GLU A 105 -10.58 -0.14 -14.27
C GLU A 105 -10.00 -0.12 -12.86
N ALA A 106 -8.89 0.62 -12.63
CA ALA A 106 -8.30 0.77 -11.31
C ALA A 106 -9.24 1.52 -10.36
N MET A 107 -9.86 2.61 -10.81
CA MET A 107 -10.86 3.35 -10.02
C MET A 107 -12.02 2.44 -9.60
N GLU A 108 -12.60 1.68 -10.54
CA GLU A 108 -13.68 0.74 -10.25
C GLU A 108 -13.26 -0.40 -9.29
N ALA A 109 -11.99 -0.83 -9.35
CA ALA A 109 -11.49 -1.89 -8.49
C ALA A 109 -11.29 -1.46 -7.04
N ILE A 110 -11.01 -0.17 -6.80
CA ILE A 110 -10.70 0.39 -5.47
C ILE A 110 -11.75 1.42 -5.00
N ASP A 111 -12.94 1.41 -5.59
CA ASP A 111 -14.01 2.37 -5.28
C ASP A 111 -14.46 2.24 -3.82
N GLY A 112 -14.45 3.37 -3.09
CA GLY A 112 -14.88 3.47 -1.70
C GLY A 112 -14.19 2.49 -0.74
N PRO A 113 -12.86 2.42 -0.67
CA PRO A 113 -12.18 1.46 0.19
C PRO A 113 -12.37 1.82 1.67
N ASP A 114 -12.45 0.83 2.55
CA ASP A 114 -12.43 1.06 3.99
C ASP A 114 -11.06 1.57 4.44
N ILE A 115 -9.98 0.99 3.88
CA ILE A 115 -8.59 1.37 4.18
C ILE A 115 -7.83 1.60 2.87
N LEU A 116 -7.21 2.76 2.76
CA LEU A 116 -6.35 3.14 1.64
C LEU A 116 -4.89 3.22 2.08
N PHE A 117 -4.03 2.40 1.48
CA PHE A 117 -2.57 2.55 1.57
C PHE A 117 -2.07 3.34 0.36
N ILE A 118 -1.46 4.51 0.61
CA ILE A 118 -1.08 5.46 -0.44
C ILE A 118 0.37 5.91 -0.30
N PRO A 119 1.19 5.87 -1.38
CA PRO A 119 2.55 6.37 -1.34
C PRO A 119 2.58 7.91 -1.35
N VAL A 120 3.43 8.51 -0.52
CA VAL A 120 3.57 9.97 -0.40
C VAL A 120 5.04 10.42 -0.47
N GLY A 121 5.90 9.60 -1.03
CA GLY A 121 7.35 9.77 -0.96
C GLY A 121 7.96 10.80 -1.94
N ASN A 122 7.23 11.29 -2.94
CA ASN A 122 7.69 12.28 -3.94
C ASN A 122 8.93 11.84 -4.71
N LYS A 123 9.60 10.89 -4.68
CA LYS A 123 10.81 10.47 -5.44
C LYS A 123 10.44 9.61 -6.66
N GLY A 124 9.58 10.14 -7.55
CA GLY A 124 8.98 9.38 -8.65
C GLY A 124 7.65 8.73 -8.29
N MET A 125 7.20 8.86 -7.04
CA MET A 125 5.85 8.54 -6.56
C MET A 125 4.98 9.79 -6.46
N LEU A 126 3.74 9.64 -6.01
CA LEU A 126 2.84 10.77 -5.78
C LEU A 126 3.49 11.80 -4.85
N ASP A 127 3.40 13.06 -5.21
CA ASP A 127 3.67 14.14 -4.26
C ASP A 127 2.51 14.30 -3.25
N ALA A 128 2.71 15.09 -2.22
CA ALA A 128 1.73 15.28 -1.15
C ALA A 128 0.36 15.75 -1.67
N LYS A 129 0.37 16.63 -2.67
CA LYS A 129 -0.85 17.22 -3.25
C LYS A 129 -1.61 16.23 -4.13
N GLN A 130 -0.87 15.49 -4.95
CA GLN A 130 -1.42 14.43 -5.78
C GLN A 130 -2.01 13.31 -4.92
N ALA A 131 -1.29 12.89 -3.88
CA ALA A 131 -1.75 11.87 -2.94
C ALA A 131 -3.02 12.32 -2.19
N ALA A 132 -3.05 13.54 -1.66
CA ALA A 132 -4.23 14.08 -0.97
C ALA A 132 -5.44 14.19 -1.90
N LYS A 133 -5.25 14.65 -3.14
CA LYS A 133 -6.30 14.73 -4.17
C LYS A 133 -6.88 13.34 -4.50
N LEU A 134 -6.00 12.35 -4.71
CA LEU A 134 -6.43 10.98 -5.01
C LEU A 134 -7.14 10.36 -3.80
N ALA A 135 -6.59 10.50 -2.58
CA ALA A 135 -7.24 10.01 -1.36
C ALA A 135 -8.63 10.61 -1.19
N SER A 136 -8.78 11.93 -1.37
CA SER A 136 -10.09 12.60 -1.29
C SER A 136 -11.08 12.12 -2.35
N SER A 137 -10.62 11.76 -3.55
CA SER A 137 -11.50 11.28 -4.63
C SER A 137 -11.97 9.83 -4.42
N LEU A 138 -11.24 9.04 -3.63
CA LEU A 138 -11.57 7.65 -3.31
C LEU A 138 -12.44 7.50 -2.07
N GLU A 139 -12.61 8.56 -1.29
CA GLU A 139 -13.44 8.61 -0.09
C GLU A 139 -13.22 7.44 0.89
N PRO A 140 -11.95 7.09 1.24
CA PRO A 140 -11.67 6.02 2.19
C PRO A 140 -12.13 6.41 3.59
N LYS A 141 -12.38 5.42 4.45
CA LYS A 141 -12.60 5.67 5.89
C LYS A 141 -11.30 5.97 6.61
N LEU A 142 -10.24 5.26 6.23
CA LEU A 142 -8.92 5.38 6.82
C LEU A 142 -7.85 5.47 5.73
N VAL A 143 -6.90 6.39 5.90
CA VAL A 143 -5.74 6.56 5.02
C VAL A 143 -4.45 6.22 5.77
N ILE A 144 -3.64 5.36 5.19
CA ILE A 144 -2.32 5.00 5.71
C ILE A 144 -1.25 5.42 4.70
N PRO A 145 -0.49 6.49 4.97
CA PRO A 145 0.59 6.92 4.09
C PRO A 145 1.76 5.94 4.13
N MET A 146 2.43 5.77 2.98
CA MET A 146 3.58 4.88 2.80
C MET A 146 4.73 5.59 2.10
N ASP A 147 5.93 4.97 2.11
CA ASP A 147 7.11 5.39 1.35
C ASP A 147 7.52 6.86 1.59
N TYR A 148 7.37 7.36 2.79
CA TYR A 148 7.60 8.75 3.15
C TYR A 148 8.94 8.96 3.89
N ASP A 149 9.41 10.19 3.85
CA ASP A 149 10.32 10.77 4.85
C ASP A 149 9.57 11.83 5.67
N ASP A 150 10.21 12.36 6.72
CA ASP A 150 9.57 13.34 7.63
C ASP A 150 9.01 14.56 6.89
N SER A 151 9.67 15.00 5.82
CA SER A 151 9.27 16.19 5.07
C SER A 151 8.05 15.92 4.18
N THR A 152 8.03 14.77 3.51
CA THR A 152 6.93 14.39 2.62
C THR A 152 5.70 13.99 3.42
N LEU A 153 5.86 13.30 4.55
CA LEU A 153 4.76 13.01 5.48
C LEU A 153 4.12 14.29 5.99
N LYS A 154 4.92 15.24 6.51
CA LYS A 154 4.41 16.51 7.01
C LYS A 154 3.65 17.30 5.94
N ALA A 155 4.15 17.30 4.71
CA ALA A 155 3.47 17.95 3.59
C ALA A 155 2.12 17.28 3.29
N PHE A 156 2.08 15.94 3.26
CA PHE A 156 0.86 15.19 3.03
C PHE A 156 -0.19 15.41 4.12
N LEU A 157 0.20 15.33 5.40
CA LEU A 157 -0.70 15.58 6.53
C LEU A 157 -1.31 16.99 6.49
N LYS A 158 -0.52 17.97 6.07
CA LYS A 158 -1.01 19.33 5.86
C LYS A 158 -2.04 19.43 4.74
N GLU A 159 -1.80 18.78 3.59
CA GLU A 159 -2.75 18.76 2.47
C GLU A 159 -4.05 18.04 2.83
N MET A 160 -3.98 17.01 3.69
CA MET A 160 -5.15 16.29 4.20
C MET A 160 -5.89 17.04 5.33
N GLY A 161 -5.29 18.08 5.92
CA GLY A 161 -5.84 18.76 7.11
C GLY A 161 -5.69 17.95 8.41
N GLU A 162 -4.81 16.93 8.40
CA GLU A 162 -4.60 15.96 9.49
C GLU A 162 -3.23 16.12 10.15
N GLU A 163 -2.80 17.37 10.40
CA GLU A 163 -1.48 17.69 10.96
C GLU A 163 -1.22 17.04 12.33
N LYS A 164 -2.26 16.56 13.01
CA LYS A 164 -2.21 15.87 14.29
C LYS A 164 -2.53 14.38 14.18
N ALA A 165 -2.34 13.78 13.00
CA ALA A 165 -2.60 12.37 12.78
C ALA A 165 -1.91 11.50 13.84
N GLU A 166 -2.61 10.45 14.28
CA GLU A 166 -2.08 9.50 15.24
C GLU A 166 -0.91 8.71 14.63
N VAL A 167 0.17 8.57 15.38
CA VAL A 167 1.33 7.74 14.99
C VAL A 167 1.37 6.52 15.90
N VAL A 168 1.29 5.33 15.32
CA VAL A 168 1.27 4.06 16.04
C VAL A 168 2.29 3.08 15.45
N ASP A 169 2.82 2.20 16.27
CA ASP A 169 3.69 1.08 15.84
C ASP A 169 2.88 -0.11 15.32
N LYS A 170 1.63 -0.21 15.76
CA LYS A 170 0.69 -1.27 15.38
C LYS A 170 -0.74 -0.76 15.40
N LEU A 171 -1.47 -1.01 14.32
CA LEU A 171 -2.88 -0.73 14.21
C LEU A 171 -3.69 -2.04 14.31
N THR A 172 -4.66 -2.09 15.22
CA THR A 172 -5.59 -3.21 15.34
C THR A 172 -7.00 -2.71 15.12
N LEU A 173 -7.68 -3.22 14.09
CA LEU A 173 -9.00 -2.77 13.66
C LEU A 173 -9.99 -3.93 13.55
N LYS A 174 -11.24 -3.62 13.82
CA LYS A 174 -12.41 -4.40 13.40
C LYS A 174 -13.28 -3.51 12.52
N ARG A 175 -14.16 -4.11 11.71
CA ARG A 175 -15.04 -3.34 10.82
C ARG A 175 -15.83 -2.23 11.55
N LYS A 176 -16.31 -2.50 12.76
CA LYS A 176 -17.03 -1.51 13.58
C LYS A 176 -16.21 -0.26 13.95
N ASP A 177 -14.87 -0.40 14.01
CA ASP A 177 -13.97 0.69 14.38
C ASP A 177 -13.78 1.68 13.22
N LEU A 178 -14.29 1.33 12.04
CA LEU A 178 -14.29 2.15 10.82
C LEU A 178 -15.62 2.88 10.59
N GLU A 179 -16.64 2.63 11.43
CA GLU A 179 -17.94 3.30 11.31
C GLU A 179 -17.82 4.79 11.68
N GLY A 180 -18.35 5.65 10.82
CA GLY A 180 -18.31 7.11 11.00
C GLY A 180 -16.96 7.77 10.73
N LYS A 181 -15.96 7.02 10.27
CA LYS A 181 -14.69 7.61 9.82
C LYS A 181 -14.81 8.06 8.37
N GLU A 182 -14.22 9.20 8.05
CA GLU A 182 -14.23 9.84 6.74
C GLU A 182 -12.83 10.41 6.44
N GLY A 183 -11.95 9.59 5.86
CA GLY A 183 -10.61 10.00 5.44
C GLY A 183 -9.62 10.23 6.59
N GLU A 184 -9.86 9.69 7.79
CA GLU A 184 -8.94 9.83 8.93
C GLU A 184 -7.56 9.27 8.57
N VAL A 185 -6.50 9.99 8.90
CA VAL A 185 -5.12 9.55 8.62
C VAL A 185 -4.51 8.92 9.87
N ILE A 186 -3.97 7.71 9.73
CA ILE A 186 -3.15 7.05 10.76
C ILE A 186 -1.78 6.76 10.16
N VAL A 187 -0.74 7.15 10.88
CA VAL A 187 0.66 6.93 10.47
C VAL A 187 1.19 5.68 11.18
N LEU A 188 1.62 4.69 10.40
CA LEU A 188 2.36 3.55 10.94
C LEU A 188 3.84 3.92 11.00
N SER A 189 4.42 3.91 12.21
CA SER A 189 5.85 4.17 12.37
C SER A 189 6.68 3.04 11.76
N ALA A 190 7.75 3.38 11.05
CA ALA A 190 8.74 2.39 10.65
C ALA A 190 9.48 1.86 11.90
N ILE A 191 9.65 0.55 11.97
CA ILE A 191 10.42 -0.12 13.04
C ILE A 191 11.89 -0.17 12.61
#